data_65836234e3cdb5a05528077fdf45b2df
#
_entry.id   65836234e3cdb5a05528077fdf45b2df
#
_cell.length_a   1.000
_cell.length_b   1.000
_cell.length_c   1.000
_cell.angle_alpha   90.00
_cell.angle_beta   90.00
_cell.angle_gamma   90.00
#
_symmetry.space_group_name_H-M   'P 1'
#
loop_
_entity.id
_entity.type
_entity.pdbx_description
1 polymer ?
#
loop_
_entity_poly.entity_id
_entity_poly.type
_entity_poly.pdbx_seq_one_letter_code
_entity_poly.pdbx_strand_id
1 'polypeptide(L)'
;MRADTETTTSANGTGASTLPTGLGRARLALAISAGKLAGASGRFFRIGGGTSLPGMIARRIDPNVLKSVVGASKAKKIVITGSNGKTTTARMTATIADFGGQRVSHNRTGSNMLQGVTSVAVNFADVLGRLDSDVLLFEIDEGTIPLAVPEIQPDIVLITNIFRDQLDRYGELYSVAQALDKMLESLPESSIIMLNGNDPQVANFGQNAKAQRLFFGLESKEVGTPVPEQSADIIRCVRCQEDLLYEVAYMSHLGIYRCPNCGYTLPKLDFAATSIKLASDGAGPSQVTIRTPQGNVELEIPLPGLHNVYNATAALGAALAAGFDIDKAPAAIASMRPAFGRLEKIQAGDRTIYLAFVKNPTSFNLVLRLIKQHPTEKHAMVVGSNTVVDGEDFAWLWDVDIEDIAGDIVDVVCSGTKAEEFAMRLKYADVPLDKISIVHEREAGLDAALQNTGPGGTLYIMASYTPTNELRRIMQKRGWVRHFWEE
;
A
#
# COMPACT_ATOMS: atom_id res chain seq x y z
N MET A 1 39.85 -46.22 -11.11
CA MET A 1 40.50 -45.70 -9.91
C MET A 1 40.70 -44.20 -10.06
N ARG A 2 39.78 -43.43 -9.54
CA ARG A 2 39.91 -42.02 -9.12
C ARG A 2 38.74 -41.75 -8.19
N ALA A 3 39.06 -41.31 -6.99
CA ALA A 3 38.18 -41.17 -5.86
C ALA A 3 37.31 -39.94 -5.98
N ASP A 4 36.01 -40.13 -5.77
CA ASP A 4 35.03 -39.06 -5.58
C ASP A 4 35.13 -38.52 -4.15
N THR A 5 35.47 -37.29 -4.00
CA THR A 5 35.40 -36.57 -2.75
C THR A 5 34.03 -35.90 -2.65
N GLU A 6 33.11 -36.55 -1.94
CA GLU A 6 31.86 -35.97 -1.46
C GLU A 6 32.16 -34.87 -0.41
N THR A 7 31.87 -33.65 -0.77
CA THR A 7 31.77 -32.52 0.18
C THR A 7 30.35 -32.46 0.70
N THR A 8 30.13 -33.05 1.87
CA THR A 8 28.91 -32.89 2.67
C THR A 8 28.85 -31.46 3.22
N THR A 9 28.01 -30.65 2.64
CA THR A 9 27.56 -29.38 3.26
C THR A 9 26.41 -29.68 4.21
N SER A 10 26.71 -29.67 5.50
CA SER A 10 25.70 -29.74 6.56
C SER A 10 24.91 -28.45 6.62
N ALA A 11 23.65 -28.50 6.19
CA ALA A 11 22.66 -27.45 6.45
C ALA A 11 22.00 -27.75 7.81
N ASN A 12 22.45 -27.11 8.86
CA ASN A 12 21.69 -26.95 10.10
C ASN A 12 22.17 -25.68 10.81
N GLY A 13 21.26 -24.72 10.95
CA GLY A 13 21.53 -23.51 11.74
C GLY A 13 20.44 -22.49 11.64
N THR A 14 19.34 -22.67 12.36
CA THR A 14 18.43 -21.58 12.78
C THR A 14 19.16 -20.75 13.86
N GLY A 15 20.17 -20.00 13.44
CA GLY A 15 20.90 -19.09 14.30
C GLY A 15 20.59 -17.64 13.91
N ALA A 16 20.08 -16.84 14.86
CA ALA A 16 20.06 -15.39 14.69
C ALA A 16 21.41 -14.93 14.14
N SER A 17 21.42 -14.17 13.03
CA SER A 17 22.66 -13.69 12.44
C SER A 17 23.31 -12.74 13.45
N THR A 18 24.56 -13.01 13.81
CA THR A 18 25.33 -12.13 14.69
C THR A 18 25.96 -11.01 13.87
N LEU A 19 26.15 -9.84 14.49
CA LEU A 19 26.90 -8.76 13.83
C LEU A 19 28.29 -9.26 13.41
N PRO A 20 28.76 -8.86 12.22
CA PRO A 20 30.09 -9.28 11.73
C PRO A 20 31.20 -8.83 12.68
N THR A 21 32.33 -9.55 12.69
CA THR A 21 33.52 -9.25 13.51
C THR A 21 34.68 -8.78 12.63
N GLY A 22 35.72 -8.18 13.22
CA GLY A 22 36.92 -7.78 12.50
C GLY A 22 36.67 -6.83 11.33
N LEU A 23 37.24 -7.13 10.16
CA LEU A 23 37.11 -6.31 8.93
C LEU A 23 35.67 -6.17 8.48
N GLY A 24 34.81 -7.20 8.68
CA GLY A 24 33.40 -7.11 8.36
C GLY A 24 32.67 -6.05 9.20
N ARG A 25 33.03 -5.90 10.47
CA ARG A 25 32.46 -4.86 11.36
C ARG A 25 32.91 -3.45 10.94
N ALA A 26 34.18 -3.29 10.55
CA ALA A 26 34.66 -2.01 10.04
C ALA A 26 33.95 -1.60 8.73
N ARG A 27 33.73 -2.55 7.82
CA ARG A 27 32.98 -2.35 6.57
C ARG A 27 31.52 -1.97 6.84
N LEU A 28 30.85 -2.65 7.77
CA LEU A 28 29.48 -2.33 8.17
C LEU A 28 29.40 -0.91 8.75
N ALA A 29 30.29 -0.55 9.67
CA ALA A 29 30.33 0.78 10.28
C ALA A 29 30.56 1.88 9.22
N LEU A 30 31.48 1.64 8.26
CA LEU A 30 31.70 2.56 7.14
C LEU A 30 30.44 2.71 6.26
N ALA A 31 29.77 1.60 5.93
CA ALA A 31 28.53 1.59 5.14
C ALA A 31 27.42 2.40 5.81
N ILE A 32 27.19 2.19 7.10
CA ILE A 32 26.18 2.92 7.88
C ILE A 32 26.53 4.41 7.95
N SER A 33 27.77 4.74 8.28
CA SER A 33 28.20 6.15 8.40
C SER A 33 28.09 6.89 7.08
N ALA A 34 28.56 6.31 5.98
CA ALA A 34 28.44 6.89 4.64
C ALA A 34 26.98 7.04 4.20
N GLY A 35 26.14 6.05 4.49
CA GLY A 35 24.69 6.13 4.22
C GLY A 35 24.01 7.26 4.99
N LYS A 36 24.30 7.41 6.28
CA LYS A 36 23.76 8.50 7.12
C LYS A 36 24.21 9.88 6.63
N LEU A 37 25.50 10.02 6.27
CA LEU A 37 26.04 11.27 5.70
C LEU A 37 25.36 11.61 4.37
N ALA A 38 25.19 10.64 3.49
CA ALA A 38 24.48 10.83 2.22
C ALA A 38 23.04 11.27 2.42
N GLY A 39 22.34 10.66 3.39
CA GLY A 39 20.97 11.07 3.75
C GLY A 39 20.89 12.48 4.31
N ALA A 40 21.82 12.87 5.17
CA ALA A 40 21.91 14.23 5.71
C ALA A 40 22.20 15.26 4.61
N SER A 41 23.14 14.97 3.71
CA SER A 41 23.47 15.82 2.56
C SER A 41 22.29 15.95 1.59
N GLY A 42 21.60 14.84 1.28
CA GLY A 42 20.41 14.85 0.40
C GLY A 42 19.29 15.73 0.94
N ARG A 43 19.05 15.72 2.26
CA ARG A 43 18.07 16.62 2.92
C ARG A 43 18.52 18.07 2.89
N PHE A 44 19.80 18.35 3.16
CA PHE A 44 20.37 19.70 3.17
C PHE A 44 20.27 20.36 1.78
N PHE A 45 20.67 19.63 0.72
CA PHE A 45 20.65 20.15 -0.65
C PHE A 45 19.30 20.01 -1.34
N ARG A 46 18.25 19.47 -0.66
CA ARG A 46 16.91 19.25 -1.23
C ARG A 46 16.92 18.43 -2.55
N ILE A 47 17.91 17.56 -2.73
CA ILE A 47 18.06 16.70 -3.91
C ILE A 47 17.16 15.47 -3.74
N GLY A 48 16.03 15.45 -4.44
CA GLY A 48 15.08 14.35 -4.39
C GLY A 48 14.45 14.12 -3.01
N GLY A 49 13.62 13.10 -2.86
CA GLY A 49 13.01 12.72 -1.57
C GLY A 49 14.01 12.21 -0.51
N GLY A 50 15.29 12.03 -0.84
CA GLY A 50 16.38 11.63 0.08
C GLY A 50 16.21 10.28 0.78
N THR A 51 15.09 9.60 0.56
CA THR A 51 14.65 8.46 1.36
C THR A 51 15.36 7.14 1.02
N SER A 52 15.76 6.95 -0.24
CA SER A 52 16.47 5.74 -0.70
C SER A 52 17.99 5.90 -0.77
N LEU A 53 18.49 7.14 -0.75
CA LEU A 53 19.92 7.45 -0.92
C LEU A 53 20.80 6.81 0.18
N PRO A 54 20.44 6.86 1.47
CA PRO A 54 21.21 6.19 2.52
C PRO A 54 21.44 4.70 2.25
N GLY A 55 20.38 3.98 1.92
CA GLY A 55 20.45 2.55 1.63
C GLY A 55 21.23 2.23 0.36
N MET A 56 21.08 3.06 -0.68
CA MET A 56 21.82 2.88 -1.92
C MET A 56 23.34 3.00 -1.70
N ILE A 57 23.79 4.02 -0.98
CA ILE A 57 25.22 4.22 -0.68
C ILE A 57 25.73 3.12 0.26
N ALA A 58 24.96 2.78 1.31
CA ALA A 58 25.35 1.73 2.24
C ALA A 58 25.51 0.37 1.55
N ARG A 59 24.59 -0.02 0.67
CA ARG A 59 24.65 -1.29 -0.10
C ARG A 59 25.81 -1.33 -1.10
N ARG A 60 26.26 -0.20 -1.64
CA ARG A 60 27.46 -0.16 -2.49
C ARG A 60 28.73 -0.49 -1.70
N ILE A 61 28.79 -0.08 -0.45
CA ILE A 61 29.93 -0.35 0.44
C ILE A 61 29.82 -1.75 1.03
N ASP A 62 28.65 -2.11 1.56
CA ASP A 62 28.36 -3.44 2.12
C ASP A 62 27.02 -3.95 1.59
N PRO A 63 27.01 -4.85 0.58
CA PRO A 63 25.80 -5.43 0.03
C PRO A 63 24.92 -6.16 1.08
N ASN A 64 25.52 -6.65 2.17
CA ASN A 64 24.86 -7.38 3.25
C ASN A 64 24.41 -6.48 4.40
N VAL A 65 24.49 -5.16 4.29
CA VAL A 65 24.18 -4.21 5.39
C VAL A 65 22.79 -4.44 5.96
N LEU A 66 21.76 -4.66 5.14
CA LEU A 66 20.39 -4.94 5.60
C LEU A 66 20.35 -6.23 6.44
N LYS A 67 20.89 -7.31 5.89
CA LYS A 67 20.94 -8.62 6.58
C LYS A 67 21.71 -8.53 7.89
N SER A 68 22.86 -7.83 7.91
CA SER A 68 23.69 -7.70 9.10
C SER A 68 23.02 -6.90 10.22
N VAL A 69 22.33 -5.79 9.86
CA VAL A 69 21.68 -4.91 10.84
C VAL A 69 20.37 -5.52 11.33
N VAL A 70 19.49 -5.93 10.41
CA VAL A 70 18.15 -6.44 10.74
C VAL A 70 18.21 -7.86 11.30
N GLY A 71 19.09 -8.71 10.75
CA GLY A 71 19.24 -10.10 11.20
C GLY A 71 19.79 -10.21 12.62
N ALA A 72 20.63 -9.25 13.05
CA ALA A 72 21.17 -9.20 14.42
C ALA A 72 20.18 -8.58 15.44
N SER A 73 19.09 -7.96 14.98
CA SER A 73 18.10 -7.33 15.84
C SER A 73 17.15 -8.37 16.45
N LYS A 74 16.81 -8.16 17.74
CA LYS A 74 15.79 -8.92 18.46
C LYS A 74 14.39 -8.34 18.29
N ALA A 75 14.27 -7.18 17.60
CA ALA A 75 13.00 -6.56 17.34
C ALA A 75 12.05 -7.48 16.55
N LYS A 76 10.75 -7.38 16.80
CA LYS A 76 9.74 -8.06 15.99
C LYS A 76 9.75 -7.48 14.56
N LYS A 77 9.91 -8.32 13.57
CA LYS A 77 10.04 -7.93 12.16
C LYS A 77 8.74 -8.22 11.42
N ILE A 78 8.09 -7.18 10.95
CA ILE A 78 6.83 -7.25 10.21
C ILE A 78 7.07 -6.71 8.81
N VAL A 79 6.70 -7.48 7.80
CA VAL A 79 6.73 -7.08 6.39
C VAL A 79 5.30 -6.98 5.88
N ILE A 80 4.96 -5.87 5.25
CA ILE A 80 3.66 -5.62 4.64
C ILE A 80 3.85 -5.38 3.15
N THR A 81 3.12 -6.12 2.31
CA THR A 81 3.14 -6.02 0.86
C THR A 81 1.74 -6.15 0.24
N GLY A 82 1.66 -6.02 -1.08
CA GLY A 82 0.45 -6.12 -1.90
C GLY A 82 0.23 -4.86 -2.74
N SER A 83 -0.69 -4.89 -3.71
CA SER A 83 -0.86 -3.80 -4.68
C SER A 83 -1.40 -2.52 -4.03
N ASN A 84 -2.44 -2.60 -3.21
CA ASN A 84 -3.08 -1.46 -2.56
C ASN A 84 -3.11 -1.61 -1.03
N GLY A 85 -3.12 -0.48 -0.31
CA GLY A 85 -3.29 -0.45 1.15
C GLY A 85 -2.01 -0.59 1.97
N LYS A 86 -0.86 -0.94 1.40
CA LYS A 86 0.44 -1.12 2.08
C LYS A 86 0.77 -0.02 3.09
N THR A 87 0.85 1.21 2.62
CA THR A 87 1.26 2.37 3.43
C THR A 87 0.29 2.64 4.57
N THR A 88 -1.01 2.56 4.30
CA THR A 88 -2.04 2.80 5.32
C THR A 88 -2.02 1.70 6.38
N THR A 89 -1.94 0.42 5.97
CA THR A 89 -1.84 -0.72 6.88
C THR A 89 -0.56 -0.62 7.74
N ALA A 90 0.59 -0.28 7.13
CA ALA A 90 1.84 -0.11 7.85
C ALA A 90 1.75 1.03 8.89
N ARG A 91 1.17 2.18 8.52
CA ARG A 91 0.95 3.29 9.46
C ARG A 91 0.01 2.92 10.59
N MET A 92 -1.12 2.26 10.30
CA MET A 92 -2.05 1.78 11.31
C MET A 92 -1.38 0.81 12.28
N THR A 93 -0.64 -0.19 11.76
CA THR A 93 0.11 -1.15 12.58
C THR A 93 1.16 -0.45 13.45
N ALA A 94 1.92 0.50 12.88
CA ALA A 94 2.90 1.28 13.63
C ALA A 94 2.26 2.12 14.72
N THR A 95 1.11 2.76 14.43
CA THR A 95 0.40 3.58 15.41
C THR A 95 -0.16 2.73 16.55
N ILE A 96 -0.73 1.55 16.27
CA ILE A 96 -1.18 0.62 17.32
C ILE A 96 0.00 0.21 18.21
N ALA A 97 1.14 -0.15 17.61
CA ALA A 97 2.34 -0.55 18.35
C ALA A 97 2.87 0.62 19.23
N ASP A 98 2.93 1.83 18.68
CA ASP A 98 3.40 3.04 19.39
C ASP A 98 2.48 3.38 20.58
N PHE A 99 1.16 3.33 20.40
CA PHE A 99 0.19 3.49 21.48
C PHE A 99 0.30 2.39 22.55
N GLY A 100 0.71 1.19 22.15
CA GLY A 100 1.07 0.08 23.03
C GLY A 100 2.41 0.25 23.75
N GLY A 101 3.15 1.36 23.49
CA GLY A 101 4.44 1.66 24.11
C GLY A 101 5.64 1.02 23.43
N GLN A 102 5.49 0.48 22.22
CA GLN A 102 6.58 -0.11 21.45
C GLN A 102 7.36 0.96 20.67
N ARG A 103 8.68 0.88 20.63
CA ARG A 103 9.53 1.73 19.78
C ARG A 103 9.55 1.18 18.37
N VAL A 104 8.90 1.87 17.44
CA VAL A 104 8.72 1.39 16.06
C VAL A 104 9.67 2.10 15.10
N SER A 105 10.40 1.31 14.31
CA SER A 105 11.14 1.80 13.15
C SER A 105 10.49 1.32 11.86
N HIS A 106 10.08 2.25 10.99
CA HIS A 106 9.44 1.92 9.71
C HIS A 106 9.74 2.93 8.60
N ASN A 107 9.51 2.53 7.33
CA ASN A 107 9.67 3.40 6.17
C ASN A 107 8.45 4.30 5.95
N ARG A 108 8.39 5.43 6.67
CA ARG A 108 7.25 6.38 6.67
C ARG A 108 6.92 7.00 5.32
N THR A 109 7.85 7.04 4.38
CA THR A 109 7.79 7.84 3.15
C THR A 109 7.50 7.05 1.88
N GLY A 110 6.97 5.81 1.98
CA GLY A 110 6.63 4.99 0.81
C GLY A 110 7.85 4.55 -0.04
N SER A 111 9.07 4.61 0.50
CA SER A 111 10.27 4.11 -0.14
C SER A 111 10.37 2.59 0.05
N ASN A 112 9.58 1.86 -0.75
CA ASN A 112 9.27 0.43 -0.59
C ASN A 112 10.16 -0.49 -1.44
N MET A 113 11.14 0.07 -2.16
CA MET A 113 12.17 -0.69 -2.88
C MET A 113 13.32 -1.07 -1.93
N LEU A 114 14.14 -2.05 -2.32
CA LEU A 114 15.22 -2.61 -1.49
C LEU A 114 16.16 -1.54 -0.90
N GLN A 115 16.47 -0.48 -1.68
CA GLN A 115 17.29 0.63 -1.21
C GLN A 115 16.60 1.45 -0.11
N GLY A 116 15.28 1.66 -0.23
CA GLY A 116 14.48 2.35 0.77
C GLY A 116 14.35 1.54 2.06
N VAL A 117 14.08 0.25 1.95
CA VAL A 117 14.06 -0.69 3.08
C VAL A 117 15.42 -0.70 3.80
N THR A 118 16.54 -0.73 3.03
CA THR A 118 17.88 -0.64 3.60
C THR A 118 18.12 0.72 4.29
N SER A 119 17.54 1.80 3.77
CA SER A 119 17.64 3.13 4.40
C SER A 119 17.04 3.16 5.80
N VAL A 120 15.95 2.43 6.06
CA VAL A 120 15.38 2.28 7.41
C VAL A 120 16.42 1.69 8.35
N ALA A 121 17.00 0.54 7.98
CA ALA A 121 18.02 -0.11 8.79
C ALA A 121 19.22 0.84 9.07
N VAL A 122 19.72 1.53 8.03
CA VAL A 122 20.85 2.47 8.14
C VAL A 122 20.52 3.67 9.03
N ASN A 123 19.35 4.27 8.87
CA ASN A 123 18.97 5.49 9.60
C ASN A 123 18.75 5.25 11.09
N PHE A 124 18.15 4.12 11.45
CA PHE A 124 17.82 3.79 12.85
C PHE A 124 18.94 3.05 13.58
N ALA A 125 19.86 2.37 12.88
CA ALA A 125 21.01 1.73 13.52
C ALA A 125 22.01 2.74 14.08
N ASP A 126 22.72 2.36 15.15
CA ASP A 126 23.94 3.04 15.56
C ASP A 126 25.09 2.75 14.56
N VAL A 127 26.25 3.36 14.75
CA VAL A 127 27.41 3.14 13.86
C VAL A 127 27.96 1.72 13.91
N LEU A 128 27.60 0.95 14.93
CA LEU A 128 28.00 -0.45 15.12
C LEU A 128 26.93 -1.42 14.55
N GLY A 129 25.84 -0.91 13.95
CA GLY A 129 24.76 -1.70 13.38
C GLY A 129 23.71 -2.19 14.38
N ARG A 130 23.66 -1.63 15.60
CA ARG A 130 22.66 -1.99 16.60
C ARG A 130 21.40 -1.14 16.41
N LEU A 131 20.24 -1.77 16.50
CA LEU A 131 18.91 -1.13 16.46
C LEU A 131 18.32 -1.08 17.86
N ASP A 132 17.90 0.10 18.28
CA ASP A 132 17.15 0.31 19.53
C ASP A 132 15.65 0.46 19.22
N SER A 133 15.07 -0.60 18.68
CA SER A 133 13.68 -0.70 18.31
C SER A 133 13.09 -2.01 18.84
N ASP A 134 11.83 -1.97 19.26
CA ASP A 134 11.07 -3.15 19.65
C ASP A 134 10.39 -3.76 18.43
N VAL A 135 10.11 -2.95 17.42
CA VAL A 135 9.45 -3.33 16.16
C VAL A 135 10.18 -2.74 14.96
N LEU A 136 10.45 -3.58 13.98
CA LEU A 136 10.89 -3.21 12.63
C LEU A 136 9.76 -3.52 11.67
N LEU A 137 9.16 -2.48 11.12
CA LEU A 137 8.04 -2.59 10.19
C LEU A 137 8.46 -2.11 8.81
N PHE A 138 8.36 -2.98 7.83
CA PHE A 138 8.77 -2.71 6.46
C PHE A 138 7.57 -2.79 5.52
N GLU A 139 7.23 -1.67 4.88
CA GLU A 139 6.42 -1.64 3.68
C GLU A 139 7.31 -1.99 2.49
N ILE A 140 6.99 -3.06 1.76
CA ILE A 140 7.80 -3.55 0.64
C ILE A 140 6.91 -3.74 -0.58
N ASP A 141 7.43 -3.30 -1.73
CA ASP A 141 6.81 -3.50 -3.03
C ASP A 141 6.82 -4.98 -3.42
N GLU A 142 5.74 -5.46 -4.04
CA GLU A 142 5.54 -6.87 -4.34
C GLU A 142 6.61 -7.49 -5.25
N GLY A 143 7.20 -6.70 -6.15
CA GLY A 143 8.33 -7.15 -6.98
C GLY A 143 9.67 -7.17 -6.24
N THR A 144 9.77 -6.46 -5.12
CA THR A 144 10.99 -6.36 -4.30
C THR A 144 11.03 -7.41 -3.18
N ILE A 145 9.87 -7.86 -2.71
CA ILE A 145 9.76 -8.71 -1.52
C ILE A 145 10.57 -10.03 -1.62
N PRO A 146 10.64 -10.74 -2.77
CA PRO A 146 11.44 -11.96 -2.87
C PRO A 146 12.95 -11.73 -2.63
N LEU A 147 13.42 -10.49 -2.86
CA LEU A 147 14.81 -10.09 -2.62
C LEU A 147 15.04 -9.63 -1.17
N ALA A 148 14.04 -9.00 -0.57
CA ALA A 148 14.16 -8.40 0.77
C ALA A 148 13.94 -9.42 1.90
N VAL A 149 12.99 -10.34 1.76
CA VAL A 149 12.61 -11.31 2.80
C VAL A 149 13.77 -12.20 3.26
N PRO A 150 14.64 -12.74 2.37
CA PRO A 150 15.81 -13.51 2.79
C PRO A 150 16.82 -12.72 3.62
N GLU A 151 16.88 -11.39 3.45
CA GLU A 151 17.77 -10.51 4.23
C GLU A 151 17.13 -10.10 5.57
N ILE A 152 15.80 -9.90 5.60
CA ILE A 152 15.04 -9.45 6.77
C ILE A 152 14.75 -10.60 7.72
N GLN A 153 14.39 -11.78 7.19
CA GLN A 153 13.88 -12.93 7.96
C GLN A 153 12.71 -12.50 8.88
N PRO A 154 11.56 -12.13 8.30
CA PRO A 154 10.45 -11.56 9.06
C PRO A 154 9.76 -12.59 9.98
N ASP A 155 9.27 -12.11 11.11
CA ASP A 155 8.38 -12.87 11.99
C ASP A 155 6.96 -12.92 11.41
N ILE A 156 6.55 -11.85 10.70
CA ILE A 156 5.22 -11.75 10.09
C ILE A 156 5.36 -11.19 8.67
N VAL A 157 4.74 -11.87 7.70
CA VAL A 157 4.52 -11.35 6.34
C VAL A 157 3.03 -11.16 6.12
N LEU A 158 2.60 -9.93 5.87
CA LEU A 158 1.21 -9.58 5.58
C LEU A 158 1.06 -9.19 4.12
N ILE A 159 0.09 -9.82 3.42
CA ILE A 159 -0.26 -9.50 2.04
C ILE A 159 -1.68 -8.94 2.01
N THR A 160 -1.81 -7.68 1.56
CA THR A 160 -3.09 -6.96 1.56
C THR A 160 -4.02 -7.40 0.44
N ASN A 161 -3.53 -7.42 -0.78
CA ASN A 161 -4.25 -7.80 -2.00
C ASN A 161 -3.28 -7.83 -3.18
N ILE A 162 -3.69 -8.45 -4.28
CA ILE A 162 -2.94 -8.46 -5.54
C ILE A 162 -3.87 -8.05 -6.68
N PHE A 163 -3.60 -6.88 -7.26
CA PHE A 163 -4.28 -6.34 -8.43
C PHE A 163 -3.30 -6.13 -9.57
N ARG A 164 -3.79 -6.02 -10.79
CA ARG A 164 -2.98 -5.53 -11.91
C ARG A 164 -2.45 -4.14 -11.57
N ASP A 165 -1.14 -3.99 -11.57
CA ASP A 165 -0.46 -2.75 -11.23
C ASP A 165 0.86 -2.67 -11.98
N GLN A 166 1.08 -1.61 -12.77
CA GLN A 166 2.33 -1.37 -13.50
C GLN A 166 2.87 -2.62 -14.22
N LEU A 167 2.06 -3.24 -15.12
CA LEU A 167 2.43 -4.44 -15.87
C LEU A 167 3.72 -4.27 -16.69
N ASP A 168 3.98 -3.06 -17.16
CA ASP A 168 5.22 -2.66 -17.83
C ASP A 168 6.47 -2.81 -16.96
N ARG A 169 6.31 -2.75 -15.64
CA ARG A 169 7.41 -2.83 -14.67
C ARG A 169 7.62 -4.22 -14.08
N TYR A 170 6.55 -4.94 -13.79
CA TYR A 170 6.60 -6.22 -13.06
C TYR A 170 6.15 -7.42 -13.90
N GLY A 171 5.68 -7.18 -15.13
CA GLY A 171 5.11 -8.20 -15.99
C GLY A 171 3.71 -8.65 -15.54
N GLU A 172 3.30 -9.80 -15.98
CA GLU A 172 1.98 -10.36 -15.73
C GLU A 172 1.73 -10.61 -14.23
N LEU A 173 0.51 -10.33 -13.77
CA LEU A 173 0.02 -10.59 -12.40
C LEU A 173 0.40 -11.99 -11.89
N TYR A 174 0.32 -12.98 -12.80
CA TYR A 174 0.64 -14.36 -12.50
C TYR A 174 2.12 -14.56 -12.09
N SER A 175 3.05 -13.89 -12.73
CA SER A 175 4.48 -13.98 -12.42
C SER A 175 4.80 -13.43 -11.03
N VAL A 176 4.18 -12.30 -10.66
CA VAL A 176 4.30 -11.70 -9.33
C VAL A 176 3.70 -12.63 -8.28
N ALA A 177 2.52 -13.18 -8.54
CA ALA A 177 1.84 -14.11 -7.65
C ALA A 177 2.68 -15.38 -7.40
N GLN A 178 3.27 -15.98 -8.44
CA GLN A 178 4.16 -17.14 -8.29
C GLN A 178 5.42 -16.83 -7.47
N ALA A 179 6.04 -15.67 -7.70
CA ALA A 179 7.24 -15.27 -6.95
C ALA A 179 6.94 -15.07 -5.46
N LEU A 180 5.78 -14.48 -5.15
CA LEU A 180 5.28 -14.32 -3.77
C LEU A 180 5.02 -15.67 -3.12
N ASP A 181 4.29 -16.56 -3.78
CA ASP A 181 3.95 -17.88 -3.25
C ASP A 181 5.20 -18.70 -2.91
N LYS A 182 6.14 -18.77 -3.87
CA LYS A 182 7.43 -19.44 -3.67
C LYS A 182 8.25 -18.84 -2.52
N MET A 183 8.22 -17.52 -2.35
CA MET A 183 8.88 -16.84 -1.24
C MET A 183 8.24 -17.23 0.09
N LEU A 184 6.91 -17.27 0.18
CA LEU A 184 6.19 -17.68 1.39
C LEU A 184 6.49 -19.12 1.80
N GLU A 185 6.63 -20.04 0.84
CA GLU A 185 7.04 -21.42 1.09
C GLU A 185 8.44 -21.54 1.73
N SER A 186 9.30 -20.53 1.52
CA SER A 186 10.66 -20.49 2.09
C SER A 186 10.72 -20.01 3.54
N LEU A 187 9.61 -19.48 4.08
CA LEU A 187 9.57 -18.95 5.44
C LEU A 187 9.69 -20.08 6.49
N PRO A 188 10.40 -19.83 7.61
CA PRO A 188 10.49 -20.80 8.69
C PRO A 188 9.14 -21.00 9.40
N GLU A 189 8.99 -22.13 10.07
CA GLU A 189 7.78 -22.48 10.84
C GLU A 189 7.44 -21.44 11.92
N SER A 190 8.46 -20.74 12.44
CA SER A 190 8.29 -19.67 13.44
C SER A 190 7.67 -18.37 12.88
N SER A 191 7.59 -18.22 11.56
CA SER A 191 6.97 -17.07 10.93
C SER A 191 5.45 -17.24 10.83
N ILE A 192 4.76 -16.10 10.67
CA ILE A 192 3.32 -16.03 10.42
C ILE A 192 3.10 -15.41 9.03
N ILE A 193 2.25 -16.04 8.24
CA ILE A 193 1.76 -15.52 6.95
C ILE A 193 0.34 -15.02 7.17
N MET A 194 0.13 -13.73 7.03
CA MET A 194 -1.19 -13.10 7.16
C MET A 194 -1.73 -12.70 5.80
N LEU A 195 -2.86 -13.25 5.42
CA LEU A 195 -3.43 -13.19 4.08
C LEU A 195 -4.82 -12.58 4.09
N ASN A 196 -5.13 -11.75 3.08
CA ASN A 196 -6.50 -11.31 2.84
C ASN A 196 -7.33 -12.48 2.31
N GLY A 197 -8.26 -12.98 3.13
CA GLY A 197 -9.13 -14.10 2.76
C GLY A 197 -10.13 -13.76 1.64
N ASN A 198 -10.51 -12.49 1.52
CA ASN A 198 -11.45 -12.06 0.49
C ASN A 198 -10.82 -11.96 -0.92
N ASP A 199 -9.50 -12.00 -1.03
CA ASP A 199 -8.78 -12.06 -2.31
C ASP A 199 -8.55 -13.53 -2.69
N PRO A 200 -9.19 -14.07 -3.76
CA PRO A 200 -9.04 -15.48 -4.12
C PRO A 200 -7.60 -15.88 -4.46
N GLN A 201 -6.78 -14.96 -4.99
CA GLN A 201 -5.38 -15.23 -5.29
C GLN A 201 -4.54 -15.25 -4.03
N VAL A 202 -4.70 -14.24 -3.17
CA VAL A 202 -3.95 -14.11 -1.92
C VAL A 202 -4.30 -15.22 -0.94
N ALA A 203 -5.58 -15.56 -0.80
CA ALA A 203 -6.04 -16.65 0.06
C ALA A 203 -5.49 -18.03 -0.34
N ASN A 204 -5.06 -18.17 -1.62
CA ASN A 204 -4.45 -19.41 -2.12
C ASN A 204 -2.94 -19.50 -1.85
N PHE A 205 -2.28 -18.43 -1.44
CA PHE A 205 -0.84 -18.44 -1.17
C PHE A 205 -0.43 -19.27 0.03
N GLY A 206 0.82 -19.74 0.01
CA GLY A 206 1.47 -20.41 1.14
C GLY A 206 0.85 -21.74 1.51
N GLN A 207 0.19 -22.46 0.60
CA GLN A 207 -0.43 -23.76 0.93
C GLN A 207 0.59 -24.82 1.34
N ASN A 208 1.80 -24.77 0.79
CA ASN A 208 2.90 -25.66 1.11
C ASN A 208 3.89 -25.03 2.12
N ALA A 209 3.61 -23.83 2.63
CA ALA A 209 4.46 -23.17 3.61
C ALA A 209 4.43 -23.91 4.95
N LYS A 210 5.58 -23.95 5.63
CA LYS A 210 5.67 -24.45 7.02
C LYS A 210 5.15 -23.43 8.03
N ALA A 211 5.20 -22.15 7.67
CA ALA A 211 4.72 -21.04 8.48
C ALA A 211 3.20 -21.10 8.65
N GLN A 212 2.71 -20.67 9.81
CA GLN A 212 1.28 -20.58 10.09
C GLN A 212 0.61 -19.53 9.20
N ARG A 213 -0.51 -19.90 8.57
CA ARG A 213 -1.35 -18.97 7.83
C ARG A 213 -2.50 -18.47 8.70
N LEU A 214 -2.69 -17.15 8.75
CA LEU A 214 -3.83 -16.47 9.35
C LEU A 214 -4.54 -15.64 8.28
N PHE A 215 -5.86 -15.55 8.38
CA PHE A 215 -6.67 -14.85 7.40
C PHE A 215 -7.40 -13.67 8.02
N PHE A 216 -7.35 -12.53 7.33
CA PHE A 216 -8.15 -11.35 7.65
C PHE A 216 -9.08 -10.99 6.49
N GLY A 217 -10.15 -10.27 6.79
CA GLY A 217 -11.07 -9.82 5.76
C GLY A 217 -12.38 -9.28 6.30
N LEU A 218 -13.39 -9.20 5.42
CA LEU A 218 -14.72 -8.75 5.74
C LEU A 218 -15.71 -9.91 5.64
N GLU A 219 -16.67 -9.96 6.57
CA GLU A 219 -17.78 -10.92 6.60
C GLU A 219 -19.15 -10.23 6.54
N SER A 220 -19.20 -8.89 6.66
CA SER A 220 -20.46 -8.13 6.61
C SER A 220 -21.10 -8.25 5.23
N LYS A 221 -22.38 -8.62 5.19
CA LYS A 221 -23.19 -8.68 3.95
C LYS A 221 -23.94 -7.38 3.68
N GLU A 222 -23.86 -6.41 4.57
CA GLU A 222 -24.55 -5.12 4.48
C GLU A 222 -23.85 -4.13 3.55
N VAL A 223 -22.58 -4.39 3.24
CA VAL A 223 -21.74 -3.57 2.34
C VAL A 223 -21.31 -4.41 1.14
N GLY A 224 -21.13 -3.76 0.00
CA GLY A 224 -20.72 -4.43 -1.25
C GLY A 224 -21.89 -4.64 -2.23
N THR A 225 -21.62 -5.38 -3.28
CA THR A 225 -22.53 -5.63 -4.42
C THR A 225 -22.68 -7.13 -4.66
N PRO A 226 -23.76 -7.60 -5.33
CA PRO A 226 -23.93 -9.02 -5.62
C PRO A 226 -22.99 -9.58 -6.69
N VAL A 227 -22.36 -8.71 -7.48
CA VAL A 227 -21.42 -9.06 -8.55
C VAL A 227 -20.14 -8.25 -8.44
N PRO A 228 -18.99 -8.80 -8.83
CA PRO A 228 -17.74 -8.06 -8.93
C PRO A 228 -17.83 -6.90 -9.94
N GLU A 229 -16.94 -5.94 -9.81
CA GLU A 229 -16.76 -4.86 -10.77
C GLU A 229 -16.29 -5.40 -12.14
N GLN A 230 -16.51 -4.65 -13.22
CA GLN A 230 -15.98 -5.02 -14.54
C GLN A 230 -14.46 -5.06 -14.55
N SER A 231 -13.82 -4.22 -13.72
CA SER A 231 -12.37 -4.16 -13.52
C SER A 231 -11.79 -5.32 -12.67
N ALA A 232 -12.59 -6.32 -12.30
CA ALA A 232 -12.13 -7.43 -11.47
C ALA A 232 -11.07 -8.27 -12.20
N ASP A 233 -9.88 -8.37 -11.60
CA ASP A 233 -8.74 -9.11 -12.17
C ASP A 233 -8.90 -10.62 -12.07
N ILE A 234 -9.64 -11.10 -11.06
CA ILE A 234 -9.79 -12.53 -10.75
C ILE A 234 -11.28 -12.87 -10.66
N ILE A 235 -11.82 -13.31 -11.78
CA ILE A 235 -13.20 -13.82 -11.87
C ILE A 235 -13.26 -15.34 -11.94
N ARG A 236 -12.11 -15.99 -12.20
CA ARG A 236 -11.99 -17.46 -12.31
C ARG A 236 -11.24 -18.04 -11.12
N CYS A 237 -11.62 -19.25 -10.78
CA CYS A 237 -10.97 -20.00 -9.70
C CYS A 237 -9.49 -20.22 -10.00
N VAL A 238 -8.63 -19.79 -9.10
CA VAL A 238 -7.18 -19.91 -9.20
C VAL A 238 -6.69 -21.37 -9.20
N ARG A 239 -7.56 -22.33 -8.81
CA ARG A 239 -7.25 -23.77 -8.75
C ARG A 239 -7.70 -24.55 -9.97
N CYS A 240 -8.88 -24.26 -10.52
CA CYS A 240 -9.48 -25.07 -11.60
C CYS A 240 -10.02 -24.25 -12.78
N GLN A 241 -9.85 -22.93 -12.78
CA GLN A 241 -10.24 -22.01 -13.85
C GLN A 241 -11.75 -21.93 -14.13
N GLU A 242 -12.61 -22.51 -13.27
CA GLU A 242 -14.06 -22.33 -13.33
C GLU A 242 -14.43 -20.94 -12.82
N ASP A 243 -15.53 -20.37 -13.30
CA ASP A 243 -16.00 -19.06 -12.84
C ASP A 243 -16.34 -19.09 -11.35
N LEU A 244 -15.91 -18.07 -10.61
CA LEU A 244 -16.22 -17.91 -9.20
C LEU A 244 -17.64 -17.33 -9.04
N LEU A 245 -18.39 -17.88 -8.10
CA LEU A 245 -19.66 -17.32 -7.67
C LEU A 245 -19.45 -16.45 -6.43
N TYR A 246 -19.92 -15.22 -6.49
CA TYR A 246 -19.84 -14.28 -5.38
C TYR A 246 -21.19 -14.18 -4.66
N GLU A 247 -21.17 -14.29 -3.34
CA GLU A 247 -22.29 -13.92 -2.49
C GLU A 247 -22.30 -12.40 -2.27
N VAL A 248 -21.11 -11.82 -2.05
CA VAL A 248 -20.89 -10.38 -1.93
C VAL A 248 -19.53 -10.05 -2.54
N ALA A 249 -19.49 -9.08 -3.42
CA ALA A 249 -18.28 -8.43 -3.90
C ALA A 249 -18.11 -7.09 -3.22
N TYR A 250 -16.95 -6.84 -2.62
CA TYR A 250 -16.68 -5.61 -1.85
C TYR A 250 -15.96 -4.56 -2.68
N MET A 251 -14.96 -4.99 -3.45
CA MET A 251 -14.09 -4.12 -4.21
C MET A 251 -13.34 -4.96 -5.25
N SER A 252 -13.48 -4.65 -6.55
CA SER A 252 -12.93 -5.44 -7.63
C SER A 252 -13.30 -6.93 -7.45
N HIS A 253 -12.32 -7.83 -7.35
CA HIS A 253 -12.53 -9.27 -7.10
C HIS A 253 -12.51 -9.68 -5.62
N LEU A 254 -12.38 -8.73 -4.69
CA LEU A 254 -12.43 -9.05 -3.26
C LEU A 254 -13.87 -9.32 -2.82
N GLY A 255 -14.12 -10.44 -2.17
CA GLY A 255 -15.49 -10.75 -1.75
C GLY A 255 -15.66 -12.04 -0.95
N ILE A 256 -16.91 -12.40 -0.76
CA ILE A 256 -17.33 -13.71 -0.28
C ILE A 256 -17.60 -14.56 -1.51
N TYR A 257 -16.71 -15.47 -1.82
CA TYR A 257 -16.70 -16.25 -3.06
C TYR A 257 -16.70 -17.75 -2.82
N ARG A 258 -17.13 -18.51 -3.83
CA ARG A 258 -16.99 -19.96 -3.91
C ARG A 258 -16.83 -20.43 -5.35
N CYS A 259 -16.06 -21.49 -5.54
CA CYS A 259 -15.97 -22.20 -6.82
C CYS A 259 -17.00 -23.35 -6.83
N PRO A 260 -17.92 -23.38 -7.80
CA PRO A 260 -18.91 -24.45 -7.88
C PRO A 260 -18.31 -25.81 -8.27
N ASN A 261 -17.15 -25.83 -8.94
CA ASN A 261 -16.50 -27.04 -9.43
C ASN A 261 -15.59 -27.72 -8.39
N CYS A 262 -14.61 -26.99 -7.85
CA CYS A 262 -13.62 -27.60 -6.94
C CYS A 262 -13.86 -27.30 -5.45
N GLY A 263 -14.91 -26.56 -5.11
CA GLY A 263 -15.23 -26.22 -3.73
C GLY A 263 -14.33 -25.18 -3.08
N TYR A 264 -13.40 -24.56 -3.83
CA TYR A 264 -12.57 -23.47 -3.29
C TYR A 264 -13.44 -22.29 -2.87
N THR A 265 -13.26 -21.80 -1.66
CA THR A 265 -14.11 -20.77 -1.06
C THR A 265 -13.31 -19.86 -0.14
N LEU A 266 -13.93 -18.73 0.27
CA LEU A 266 -13.42 -17.87 1.33
C LEU A 266 -12.99 -18.74 2.53
N PRO A 267 -11.72 -18.66 2.97
CA PRO A 267 -11.27 -19.37 4.17
C PRO A 267 -11.94 -18.79 5.42
N LYS A 268 -11.93 -19.57 6.52
CA LYS A 268 -12.33 -19.03 7.82
C LYS A 268 -11.39 -17.88 8.19
N LEU A 269 -11.98 -16.72 8.44
CA LEU A 269 -11.20 -15.55 8.85
C LEU A 269 -10.87 -15.59 10.34
N ASP A 270 -9.60 -15.39 10.69
CA ASP A 270 -9.13 -15.23 12.08
C ASP A 270 -9.44 -13.81 12.57
N PHE A 271 -9.38 -12.82 11.68
CA PHE A 271 -9.69 -11.41 11.91
C PHE A 271 -10.74 -10.96 10.90
N ALA A 272 -11.95 -10.72 11.36
CA ALA A 272 -13.08 -10.46 10.48
C ALA A 272 -13.84 -9.18 10.86
N ALA A 273 -13.95 -8.22 9.94
CA ALA A 273 -14.90 -7.12 10.10
C ALA A 273 -16.33 -7.65 9.87
N THR A 274 -17.09 -7.76 10.96
CA THR A 274 -18.42 -8.41 10.98
C THR A 274 -19.57 -7.42 10.89
N SER A 275 -19.39 -6.18 11.39
CA SER A 275 -20.31 -5.07 11.25
C SER A 275 -19.58 -3.84 10.72
N ILE A 276 -20.14 -3.22 9.69
CA ILE A 276 -19.50 -2.09 9.00
C ILE A 276 -20.57 -1.04 8.72
N LYS A 277 -20.40 0.15 9.31
CA LYS A 277 -21.20 1.34 9.01
C LYS A 277 -20.32 2.39 8.39
N LEU A 278 -20.37 2.52 7.08
CA LEU A 278 -19.67 3.59 6.37
C LEU A 278 -20.38 4.92 6.58
N ALA A 279 -19.63 6.02 6.55
CA ALA A 279 -20.24 7.35 6.59
C ALA A 279 -21.15 7.57 5.38
N SER A 280 -22.34 8.12 5.60
CA SER A 280 -23.33 8.35 4.55
C SER A 280 -22.91 9.40 3.52
N ASP A 281 -21.98 10.29 3.89
CA ASP A 281 -21.42 11.33 3.03
C ASP A 281 -20.14 10.89 2.29
N GLY A 282 -19.74 9.62 2.44
CA GLY A 282 -18.52 9.06 1.83
C GLY A 282 -17.20 9.65 2.35
N ALA A 283 -17.23 10.63 3.26
CA ALA A 283 -16.04 11.36 3.72
C ALA A 283 -15.80 11.27 5.24
N GLY A 284 -16.83 10.89 5.99
CA GLY A 284 -16.77 10.78 7.45
C GLY A 284 -16.16 9.47 7.95
N PRO A 285 -16.07 9.29 9.28
CA PRO A 285 -15.54 8.09 9.90
C PRO A 285 -16.46 6.88 9.70
N SER A 286 -15.87 5.70 9.59
CA SER A 286 -16.57 4.42 9.57
C SER A 286 -16.57 3.78 10.96
N GLN A 287 -17.70 3.21 11.39
CA GLN A 287 -17.82 2.42 12.63
C GLN A 287 -17.74 0.94 12.26
N VAL A 288 -16.83 0.21 12.89
CA VAL A 288 -16.53 -1.18 12.50
C VAL A 288 -16.35 -2.06 13.74
N THR A 289 -17.00 -3.22 13.75
CA THR A 289 -16.74 -4.28 14.72
C THR A 289 -15.85 -5.33 14.07
N ILE A 290 -14.67 -5.58 14.64
CA ILE A 290 -13.74 -6.62 14.18
C ILE A 290 -13.72 -7.76 15.19
N ARG A 291 -14.11 -8.96 14.75
CA ARG A 291 -13.94 -10.18 15.49
C ARG A 291 -12.47 -10.64 15.41
N THR A 292 -11.89 -10.95 16.57
CA THR A 292 -10.53 -11.47 16.72
C THR A 292 -10.53 -12.73 17.57
N PRO A 293 -9.43 -13.50 17.65
CA PRO A 293 -9.32 -14.62 18.57
C PRO A 293 -9.45 -14.24 20.05
N GLN A 294 -9.27 -12.97 20.43
CA GLN A 294 -9.38 -12.47 21.80
C GLN A 294 -10.72 -11.79 22.11
N GLY A 295 -11.63 -11.72 21.14
CA GLY A 295 -12.93 -11.07 21.25
C GLY A 295 -13.17 -10.00 20.20
N ASN A 296 -14.28 -9.28 20.34
CA ASN A 296 -14.64 -8.21 19.42
C ASN A 296 -13.97 -6.90 19.81
N VAL A 297 -13.51 -6.16 18.80
CA VAL A 297 -12.91 -4.82 18.93
C VAL A 297 -13.73 -3.84 18.11
N GLU A 298 -14.24 -2.79 18.77
CA GLU A 298 -14.97 -1.69 18.12
C GLU A 298 -13.98 -0.61 17.70
N LEU A 299 -14.02 -0.23 16.42
CA LEU A 299 -13.15 0.82 15.87
C LEU A 299 -13.96 1.93 15.22
N GLU A 300 -13.53 3.16 15.47
CA GLU A 300 -13.87 4.32 14.66
C GLU A 300 -12.69 4.61 13.71
N ILE A 301 -12.91 4.42 12.42
CA ILE A 301 -11.88 4.62 11.39
C ILE A 301 -12.14 5.96 10.73
N PRO A 302 -11.31 7.01 11.00
CA PRO A 302 -11.53 8.35 10.46
C PRO A 302 -11.22 8.46 8.97
N LEU A 303 -10.60 7.42 8.39
CA LEU A 303 -10.26 7.36 6.97
C LEU A 303 -11.45 6.81 6.19
N PRO A 304 -11.96 7.53 5.16
CA PRO A 304 -13.16 7.11 4.45
C PRO A 304 -12.93 5.87 3.58
N GLY A 305 -13.99 5.12 3.32
CA GLY A 305 -14.06 4.04 2.36
C GLY A 305 -13.73 2.66 2.88
N LEU A 306 -14.33 1.66 2.24
CA LEU A 306 -14.27 0.25 2.62
C LEU A 306 -12.85 -0.32 2.62
N HIS A 307 -11.97 0.18 1.74
CA HIS A 307 -10.56 -0.22 1.70
C HIS A 307 -9.82 0.10 3.02
N ASN A 308 -10.22 1.14 3.75
CA ASN A 308 -9.63 1.44 5.05
C ASN A 308 -10.13 0.53 6.16
N VAL A 309 -11.30 -0.08 6.00
CA VAL A 309 -11.76 -1.18 6.88
C VAL A 309 -10.85 -2.41 6.70
N TYR A 310 -10.51 -2.77 5.45
CA TYR A 310 -9.50 -3.82 5.20
C TYR A 310 -8.16 -3.50 5.85
N ASN A 311 -7.65 -2.27 5.65
CA ASN A 311 -6.38 -1.82 6.20
C ASN A 311 -6.36 -1.90 7.73
N ALA A 312 -7.45 -1.48 8.40
CA ALA A 312 -7.58 -1.52 9.85
C ALA A 312 -7.69 -2.97 10.38
N THR A 313 -8.45 -3.83 9.70
CA THR A 313 -8.57 -5.25 10.05
C THR A 313 -7.22 -5.96 9.94
N ALA A 314 -6.48 -5.70 8.85
CA ALA A 314 -5.13 -6.22 8.63
C ALA A 314 -4.14 -5.72 9.69
N ALA A 315 -4.18 -4.43 10.01
CA ALA A 315 -3.28 -3.81 10.99
C ALA A 315 -3.54 -4.34 12.41
N LEU A 316 -4.81 -4.46 12.81
CA LEU A 316 -5.19 -5.05 14.10
C LEU A 316 -4.73 -6.51 14.20
N GLY A 317 -4.94 -7.27 13.12
CA GLY A 317 -4.49 -8.66 13.05
C GLY A 317 -2.97 -8.78 13.16
N ALA A 318 -2.20 -7.92 12.45
CA ALA A 318 -0.74 -7.91 12.53
C ALA A 318 -0.24 -7.53 13.93
N ALA A 319 -0.89 -6.56 14.58
CA ALA A 319 -0.56 -6.16 15.94
C ALA A 319 -0.79 -7.30 16.95
N LEU A 320 -1.93 -7.98 16.85
CA LEU A 320 -2.24 -9.15 17.68
C LEU A 320 -1.25 -10.32 17.43
N ALA A 321 -0.98 -10.65 16.17
CA ALA A 321 -0.03 -11.68 15.80
C ALA A 321 1.40 -11.37 16.26
N ALA A 322 1.76 -10.08 16.35
CA ALA A 322 3.02 -9.61 16.91
C ALA A 322 3.07 -9.67 18.45
N GLY A 323 1.93 -9.92 19.11
CA GLY A 323 1.81 -9.94 20.58
C GLY A 323 1.69 -8.55 21.20
N PHE A 324 1.24 -7.54 20.44
CA PHE A 324 1.05 -6.19 20.98
C PHE A 324 -0.25 -6.09 21.77
N ASP A 325 -0.26 -5.18 22.75
CA ASP A 325 -1.47 -4.80 23.47
C ASP A 325 -2.40 -4.03 22.52
N ILE A 326 -3.59 -4.59 22.28
CA ILE A 326 -4.59 -4.02 21.38
C ILE A 326 -5.67 -3.23 22.11
N ASP A 327 -5.67 -3.16 23.44
CA ASP A 327 -6.68 -2.40 24.19
C ASP A 327 -6.68 -0.92 23.80
N LYS A 328 -5.52 -0.43 23.36
CA LYS A 328 -5.36 0.94 22.85
C LYS A 328 -5.57 1.09 21.34
N ALA A 329 -5.83 0.00 20.62
CA ALA A 329 -6.03 0.05 19.17
C ALA A 329 -7.20 0.97 18.75
N PRO A 330 -8.35 1.03 19.45
CA PRO A 330 -9.41 1.98 19.10
C PRO A 330 -8.93 3.43 19.15
N ALA A 331 -8.22 3.83 20.20
CA ALA A 331 -7.69 5.20 20.33
C ALA A 331 -6.59 5.48 19.29
N ALA A 332 -5.74 4.51 19.02
CA ALA A 332 -4.69 4.59 18.01
C ALA A 332 -5.27 4.80 16.61
N ILE A 333 -6.27 4.01 16.22
CA ILE A 333 -6.93 4.13 14.91
C ILE A 333 -7.72 5.43 14.80
N ALA A 334 -8.46 5.83 15.83
CA ALA A 334 -9.22 7.09 15.86
C ALA A 334 -8.31 8.34 15.73
N SER A 335 -7.04 8.25 16.13
CA SER A 335 -6.06 9.33 15.99
C SER A 335 -5.50 9.48 14.57
N MET A 336 -5.78 8.53 13.67
CA MET A 336 -5.23 8.50 12.32
C MET A 336 -5.70 9.68 11.49
N ARG A 337 -4.80 10.18 10.65
CA ARG A 337 -5.11 11.17 9.62
C ARG A 337 -4.80 10.60 8.24
N PRO A 338 -5.51 11.04 7.18
CA PRO A 338 -5.21 10.60 5.83
C PRO A 338 -3.72 10.75 5.53
N ALA A 339 -3.13 9.70 4.92
CA ALA A 339 -1.78 9.82 4.40
C ALA A 339 -1.80 10.72 3.16
N PHE A 340 -0.65 11.32 2.87
CA PHE A 340 -0.37 12.09 1.67
C PHE A 340 -1.05 11.50 0.41
N GLY A 341 -1.84 12.34 -0.31
CA GLY A 341 -2.50 11.95 -1.56
C GLY A 341 -3.57 10.85 -1.45
N ARG A 342 -4.03 10.50 -0.25
CA ARG A 342 -5.06 9.48 -0.03
C ARG A 342 -6.42 10.12 0.26
N LEU A 343 -7.00 10.80 -0.75
CA LEU A 343 -8.16 11.67 -0.63
C LEU A 343 -7.92 12.80 0.39
N GLU A 344 -6.78 13.46 0.23
CA GLU A 344 -6.35 14.55 1.11
C GLU A 344 -7.27 15.76 0.94
N LYS A 345 -7.91 16.20 2.04
CA LYS A 345 -8.74 17.41 2.04
C LYS A 345 -7.87 18.64 2.24
N ILE A 346 -7.89 19.56 1.28
CA ILE A 346 -7.07 20.78 1.25
C ILE A 346 -7.98 21.98 1.12
N GLN A 347 -7.75 23.01 1.95
CA GLN A 347 -8.47 24.28 1.85
C GLN A 347 -7.68 25.23 0.94
N ALA A 348 -8.28 25.61 -0.18
CA ALA A 348 -7.72 26.54 -1.16
C ALA A 348 -8.52 27.85 -1.18
N GLY A 349 -8.23 28.76 -0.23
CA GLY A 349 -9.05 29.94 0.00
C GLY A 349 -10.44 29.57 0.51
N ASP A 350 -11.48 29.93 -0.24
CA ASP A 350 -12.88 29.57 0.05
C ASP A 350 -13.31 28.22 -0.55
N ARG A 351 -12.47 27.55 -1.35
CA ARG A 351 -12.74 26.27 -2.02
C ARG A 351 -12.14 25.10 -1.29
N THR A 352 -12.76 23.93 -1.42
CA THR A 352 -12.23 22.67 -0.93
C THR A 352 -11.68 21.84 -2.06
N ILE A 353 -10.46 21.31 -1.92
CA ILE A 353 -9.84 20.35 -2.86
C ILE A 353 -9.77 19.00 -2.17
N TYR A 354 -10.19 17.93 -2.85
CA TYR A 354 -9.88 16.56 -2.50
C TYR A 354 -8.86 16.02 -3.49
N LEU A 355 -7.63 15.79 -3.01
CA LEU A 355 -6.53 15.26 -3.83
C LEU A 355 -6.38 13.76 -3.60
N ALA A 356 -6.53 12.98 -4.67
CA ALA A 356 -6.40 11.53 -4.65
C ALA A 356 -5.30 11.04 -5.60
N PHE A 357 -4.39 10.22 -5.07
CA PHE A 357 -3.44 9.47 -5.86
C PHE A 357 -4.10 8.22 -6.43
N VAL A 358 -4.03 8.06 -7.75
CA VAL A 358 -4.56 6.91 -8.50
C VAL A 358 -3.47 6.30 -9.38
N LYS A 359 -3.39 4.96 -9.44
CA LYS A 359 -2.32 4.27 -10.17
C LYS A 359 -2.76 3.02 -10.93
N ASN A 360 -3.98 2.56 -10.68
CA ASN A 360 -4.58 1.39 -11.31
C ASN A 360 -6.12 1.51 -11.27
N PRO A 361 -6.87 0.67 -12.01
CA PRO A 361 -8.33 0.75 -12.07
C PRO A 361 -8.99 0.68 -10.70
N THR A 362 -8.56 -0.26 -9.85
CA THR A 362 -9.13 -0.44 -8.51
C THR A 362 -8.99 0.81 -7.65
N SER A 363 -7.81 1.46 -7.64
CA SER A 363 -7.61 2.69 -6.87
C SER A 363 -8.43 3.86 -7.42
N PHE A 364 -8.61 3.92 -8.74
CA PHE A 364 -9.42 4.97 -9.38
C PHE A 364 -10.90 4.77 -9.06
N ASN A 365 -11.43 3.56 -9.22
CA ASN A 365 -12.81 3.21 -8.93
C ASN A 365 -13.20 3.47 -7.47
N LEU A 366 -12.29 3.20 -6.54
CA LEU A 366 -12.48 3.57 -5.13
C LEU A 366 -12.70 5.08 -4.94
N VAL A 367 -11.90 5.90 -5.61
CA VAL A 367 -12.02 7.36 -5.54
C VAL A 367 -13.33 7.80 -6.19
N LEU A 368 -13.70 7.27 -7.36
CA LEU A 368 -14.96 7.59 -8.03
C LEU A 368 -16.18 7.28 -7.16
N ARG A 369 -16.18 6.16 -6.44
CA ARG A 369 -17.27 5.81 -5.49
C ARG A 369 -17.40 6.81 -4.35
N LEU A 370 -16.27 7.23 -3.77
CA LEU A 370 -16.27 8.23 -2.70
C LEU A 370 -16.78 9.57 -3.23
N ILE A 371 -16.34 9.99 -4.42
CA ILE A 371 -16.81 11.20 -5.08
C ILE A 371 -18.31 11.10 -5.36
N LYS A 372 -18.81 9.97 -5.87
CA LYS A 372 -20.23 9.76 -6.16
C LYS A 372 -21.11 9.91 -4.91
N GLN A 373 -20.66 9.39 -3.76
CA GLN A 373 -21.41 9.47 -2.50
C GLN A 373 -21.36 10.87 -1.87
N HIS A 374 -20.35 11.68 -2.17
CA HIS A 374 -20.21 13.01 -1.58
C HIS A 374 -21.31 13.95 -2.11
N PRO A 375 -21.98 14.75 -1.26
CA PRO A 375 -23.19 15.51 -1.66
C PRO A 375 -22.93 16.77 -2.51
N THR A 376 -21.67 17.10 -2.83
CA THR A 376 -21.33 18.29 -3.61
C THR A 376 -21.37 18.06 -5.12
N GLU A 377 -21.43 19.15 -5.91
CA GLU A 377 -21.23 19.10 -7.35
C GLU A 377 -19.87 18.49 -7.71
N LYS A 378 -19.79 17.82 -8.88
CA LYS A 378 -18.61 17.04 -9.29
C LYS A 378 -17.77 17.83 -10.30
N HIS A 379 -17.04 18.83 -9.79
CA HIS A 379 -15.97 19.49 -10.53
C HIS A 379 -14.71 18.67 -10.40
N ALA A 380 -14.12 18.24 -11.52
CA ALA A 380 -13.02 17.29 -11.51
C ALA A 380 -11.76 17.81 -12.23
N MET A 381 -10.60 17.33 -11.80
CA MET A 381 -9.36 17.43 -12.54
C MET A 381 -8.70 16.06 -12.57
N VAL A 382 -8.32 15.59 -13.75
CA VAL A 382 -7.59 14.32 -13.92
C VAL A 382 -6.20 14.62 -14.48
N VAL A 383 -5.15 14.06 -13.85
CA VAL A 383 -3.77 14.39 -14.22
C VAL A 383 -2.91 13.14 -14.32
N GLY A 384 -2.39 12.89 -15.51
CA GLY A 384 -1.50 11.77 -15.78
C GLY A 384 -0.14 12.19 -16.30
N SER A 385 0.86 11.36 -16.06
CA SER A 385 2.23 11.53 -16.53
C SER A 385 2.79 10.20 -17.01
N ASN A 386 3.54 10.20 -18.11
CA ASN A 386 4.22 9.02 -18.66
C ASN A 386 5.68 8.91 -18.19
N THR A 387 5.91 9.09 -16.90
CA THR A 387 7.25 8.90 -16.33
C THR A 387 7.46 7.42 -15.96
N VAL A 388 8.72 6.98 -15.91
CA VAL A 388 9.09 5.62 -15.45
C VAL A 388 8.50 5.29 -14.06
N VAL A 389 8.26 6.30 -13.22
CA VAL A 389 7.68 6.13 -11.89
C VAL A 389 6.18 5.93 -11.92
N ASP A 390 5.48 6.60 -12.87
CA ASP A 390 4.03 6.51 -13.02
C ASP A 390 3.61 5.28 -13.85
N GLY A 391 4.54 4.67 -14.59
CA GLY A 391 4.28 3.71 -15.64
C GLY A 391 4.08 4.38 -17.01
N GLU A 392 4.57 3.76 -18.06
CA GLU A 392 4.44 4.27 -19.43
C GLU A 392 3.10 3.86 -20.04
N ASP A 393 2.57 2.72 -19.64
CA ASP A 393 1.30 2.16 -20.11
C ASP A 393 0.11 2.69 -19.29
N PHE A 394 -0.78 3.39 -19.95
CA PHE A 394 -2.05 3.90 -19.41
C PHE A 394 -3.27 3.14 -19.94
N ALA A 395 -3.08 1.98 -20.60
CA ALA A 395 -4.19 1.17 -21.12
C ALA A 395 -5.17 0.75 -20.01
N TRP A 396 -4.70 0.62 -18.78
CA TRP A 396 -5.52 0.33 -17.60
C TRP A 396 -6.64 1.36 -17.37
N LEU A 397 -6.54 2.57 -17.93
CA LEU A 397 -7.57 3.59 -17.83
C LEU A 397 -8.91 3.15 -18.47
N TRP A 398 -8.84 2.23 -19.45
CA TRP A 398 -10.05 1.68 -20.09
C TRP A 398 -10.82 0.71 -19.21
N ASP A 399 -10.21 0.21 -18.14
CA ASP A 399 -10.83 -0.66 -17.14
C ASP A 399 -11.43 0.13 -15.95
N VAL A 400 -11.38 1.48 -15.98
CA VAL A 400 -11.98 2.33 -14.94
C VAL A 400 -13.46 2.54 -15.23
N ASP A 401 -14.32 2.37 -14.22
CA ASP A 401 -15.78 2.50 -14.31
C ASP A 401 -16.23 3.98 -14.28
N ILE A 402 -15.74 4.80 -15.23
CA ILE A 402 -16.08 6.24 -15.33
C ILE A 402 -17.57 6.43 -15.60
N GLU A 403 -18.19 5.49 -16.30
CA GLU A 403 -19.61 5.47 -16.63
C GLU A 403 -20.49 5.63 -15.38
N ASP A 404 -20.05 5.11 -14.24
CA ASP A 404 -20.78 5.19 -12.97
C ASP A 404 -20.98 6.61 -12.46
N ILE A 405 -20.14 7.57 -12.87
CA ILE A 405 -20.16 8.97 -12.42
C ILE A 405 -20.32 9.97 -13.58
N ALA A 406 -20.25 9.52 -14.82
CA ALA A 406 -20.26 10.38 -16.02
C ALA A 406 -21.42 11.38 -16.04
N GLY A 407 -22.62 10.93 -15.65
CA GLY A 407 -23.83 11.77 -15.56
C GLY A 407 -23.76 12.85 -14.48
N ASP A 408 -22.99 12.64 -13.43
CA ASP A 408 -22.86 13.55 -12.28
C ASP A 408 -21.77 14.60 -12.48
N ILE A 409 -20.88 14.44 -13.47
CA ILE A 409 -19.78 15.37 -13.75
C ILE A 409 -20.33 16.69 -14.28
N VAL A 410 -20.01 17.79 -13.61
CA VAL A 410 -20.33 19.15 -14.03
C VAL A 410 -19.33 19.62 -15.08
N ASP A 411 -18.04 19.51 -14.77
CA ASP A 411 -16.92 19.75 -15.67
C ASP A 411 -15.69 18.95 -15.26
N VAL A 412 -14.76 18.75 -16.20
CA VAL A 412 -13.50 18.07 -15.94
C VAL A 412 -12.35 18.68 -16.73
N VAL A 413 -11.25 18.98 -16.05
CA VAL A 413 -9.99 19.41 -16.64
C VAL A 413 -9.03 18.24 -16.74
N CYS A 414 -8.63 17.87 -17.96
CA CYS A 414 -7.61 16.88 -18.25
C CYS A 414 -6.24 17.55 -18.37
N SER A 415 -5.22 17.11 -17.62
CA SER A 415 -3.93 17.77 -17.58
C SER A 415 -2.75 16.78 -17.57
N GLY A 416 -1.55 17.31 -17.80
CA GLY A 416 -0.33 16.51 -17.90
C GLY A 416 -0.09 15.93 -19.30
N THR A 417 0.85 14.99 -19.40
CA THR A 417 1.25 14.38 -20.67
C THR A 417 0.27 13.32 -21.17
N LYS A 418 -0.72 12.97 -20.36
CA LYS A 418 -1.79 11.99 -20.64
C LYS A 418 -3.19 12.63 -20.69
N ALA A 419 -3.22 13.93 -20.94
CA ALA A 419 -4.49 14.70 -20.95
C ALA A 419 -5.46 14.22 -22.04
N GLU A 420 -4.97 13.90 -23.23
CA GLU A 420 -5.77 13.42 -24.35
C GLU A 420 -6.33 12.02 -24.10
N GLU A 421 -5.54 11.12 -23.50
CA GLU A 421 -6.00 9.79 -23.15
C GLU A 421 -7.15 9.85 -22.13
N PHE A 422 -7.04 10.73 -21.12
CA PHE A 422 -8.14 10.96 -20.19
C PHE A 422 -9.37 11.56 -20.87
N ALA A 423 -9.18 12.58 -21.69
CA ALA A 423 -10.28 13.20 -22.43
C ALA A 423 -10.99 12.20 -23.35
N MET A 424 -10.23 11.36 -24.03
CA MET A 424 -10.76 10.29 -24.88
C MET A 424 -11.57 9.28 -24.03
N ARG A 425 -11.03 8.81 -22.90
CA ARG A 425 -11.72 7.85 -22.03
C ARG A 425 -13.02 8.44 -21.46
N LEU A 426 -13.01 9.70 -21.04
CA LEU A 426 -14.20 10.42 -20.56
C LEU A 426 -15.28 10.54 -21.65
N LYS A 427 -14.87 10.89 -22.88
CA LYS A 427 -15.78 10.91 -24.03
C LYS A 427 -16.44 9.56 -24.28
N TYR A 428 -15.69 8.46 -24.19
CA TYR A 428 -16.23 7.10 -24.38
C TYR A 428 -17.04 6.60 -23.19
N ALA A 429 -16.97 7.30 -22.04
CA ALA A 429 -17.86 7.11 -20.90
C ALA A 429 -19.10 8.01 -20.95
N ASP A 430 -19.42 8.58 -22.11
CA ASP A 430 -20.56 9.47 -22.36
C ASP A 430 -20.55 10.80 -21.59
N VAL A 431 -19.36 11.28 -21.14
CA VAL A 431 -19.23 12.64 -20.62
C VAL A 431 -19.32 13.63 -21.80
N PRO A 432 -20.24 14.61 -21.77
CA PRO A 432 -20.40 15.59 -22.85
C PRO A 432 -19.09 16.35 -23.14
N LEU A 433 -18.78 16.56 -24.43
CA LEU A 433 -17.52 17.18 -24.86
C LEU A 433 -17.36 18.64 -24.38
N ASP A 434 -18.45 19.37 -24.23
CA ASP A 434 -18.48 20.72 -23.69
C ASP A 434 -18.12 20.81 -22.21
N LYS A 435 -18.17 19.68 -21.49
CA LYS A 435 -17.73 19.54 -20.10
C LYS A 435 -16.25 19.15 -19.97
N ILE A 436 -15.59 18.73 -21.04
CA ILE A 436 -14.21 18.26 -21.04
C ILE A 436 -13.28 19.36 -21.57
N SER A 437 -12.29 19.75 -20.79
CA SER A 437 -11.26 20.69 -21.21
C SER A 437 -9.86 20.08 -21.06
N ILE A 438 -8.95 20.41 -21.99
CA ILE A 438 -7.56 19.94 -21.97
C ILE A 438 -6.66 21.15 -21.69
N VAL A 439 -5.87 21.05 -20.59
CA VAL A 439 -4.88 22.04 -20.19
C VAL A 439 -3.61 21.32 -19.77
N HIS A 440 -2.62 21.24 -20.65
CA HIS A 440 -1.43 20.39 -20.43
C HIS A 440 -0.59 20.82 -19.22
N GLU A 441 -0.40 22.13 -19.04
CA GLU A 441 0.39 22.65 -17.93
C GLU A 441 -0.42 22.51 -16.63
N ARG A 442 0.19 21.90 -15.60
CA ARG A 442 -0.51 21.45 -14.39
C ARG A 442 -0.98 22.59 -13.50
N GLU A 443 -0.19 23.68 -13.41
CA GLU A 443 -0.58 24.86 -12.62
C GLU A 443 -1.73 25.60 -13.28
N ALA A 444 -1.66 25.80 -14.60
CA ALA A 444 -2.75 26.38 -15.38
C ALA A 444 -4.00 25.48 -15.36
N GLY A 445 -3.83 24.16 -15.41
CA GLY A 445 -4.92 23.20 -15.26
C GLY A 445 -5.61 23.29 -13.91
N LEU A 446 -4.84 23.41 -12.83
CA LEU A 446 -5.37 23.61 -11.47
C LEU A 446 -6.14 24.94 -11.37
N ASP A 447 -5.63 26.01 -11.96
CA ASP A 447 -6.30 27.32 -11.96
C ASP A 447 -7.61 27.28 -12.75
N ALA A 448 -7.62 26.64 -13.92
CA ALA A 448 -8.82 26.43 -14.72
C ALA A 448 -9.89 25.61 -13.96
N ALA A 449 -9.48 24.50 -13.34
CA ALA A 449 -10.39 23.66 -12.56
C ALA A 449 -10.96 24.41 -11.35
N LEU A 450 -10.15 25.21 -10.65
CA LEU A 450 -10.63 26.04 -9.54
C LEU A 450 -11.56 27.15 -10.03
N GLN A 451 -11.31 27.73 -11.20
CA GLN A 451 -12.19 28.73 -11.78
C GLN A 451 -13.58 28.13 -12.08
N ASN A 452 -13.62 26.94 -12.69
CA ASN A 452 -14.86 26.22 -12.99
C ASN A 452 -15.64 25.87 -11.71
N THR A 453 -14.92 25.43 -10.64
CA THR A 453 -15.54 25.08 -9.35
C THR A 453 -16.27 26.26 -8.70
N GLY A 454 -15.86 27.48 -8.96
CA GLY A 454 -16.47 28.67 -8.36
C GLY A 454 -16.20 28.84 -6.85
N PRO A 455 -16.65 29.96 -6.25
CA PRO A 455 -16.50 30.22 -4.82
C PRO A 455 -17.28 29.22 -3.95
N GLY A 456 -16.66 28.75 -2.86
CA GLY A 456 -17.29 27.81 -1.93
C GLY A 456 -17.44 26.36 -2.44
N GLY A 457 -17.07 26.10 -3.71
CA GLY A 457 -17.21 24.80 -4.35
C GLY A 457 -16.15 23.77 -3.96
N THR A 458 -16.33 22.55 -4.45
CA THR A 458 -15.45 21.41 -4.20
C THR A 458 -14.83 20.89 -5.49
N LEU A 459 -13.50 20.81 -5.54
CA LEU A 459 -12.73 20.25 -6.64
C LEU A 459 -12.18 18.86 -6.27
N TYR A 460 -12.41 17.87 -7.12
CA TYR A 460 -11.83 16.54 -6.98
C TYR A 460 -10.67 16.35 -7.96
N ILE A 461 -9.48 16.11 -7.44
CA ILE A 461 -8.28 15.90 -8.25
C ILE A 461 -7.86 14.44 -8.14
N MET A 462 -7.84 13.73 -9.27
CA MET A 462 -7.32 12.38 -9.42
C MET A 462 -6.03 12.43 -10.22
N ALA A 463 -4.92 12.09 -9.60
CA ALA A 463 -3.60 12.27 -10.20
C ALA A 463 -2.71 11.03 -10.00
N SER A 464 -1.86 10.72 -11.00
CA SER A 464 -0.80 9.72 -10.84
C SER A 464 0.31 10.25 -9.92
N TYR A 465 1.32 9.43 -9.61
CA TYR A 465 2.30 9.74 -8.55
C TYR A 465 3.08 11.04 -8.77
N THR A 466 3.67 11.20 -9.95
CA THR A 466 4.48 12.40 -10.26
C THR A 466 3.62 13.67 -10.25
N PRO A 467 2.45 13.73 -10.93
CA PRO A 467 1.55 14.87 -10.85
C PRO A 467 1.05 15.17 -9.45
N THR A 468 0.75 14.16 -8.63
CA THR A 468 0.34 14.36 -7.23
C THR A 468 1.40 15.15 -6.46
N ASN A 469 2.68 14.76 -6.60
CA ASN A 469 3.79 15.45 -5.94
C ASN A 469 3.99 16.88 -6.46
N GLU A 470 3.83 17.09 -7.77
CA GLU A 470 3.98 18.41 -8.39
C GLU A 470 2.84 19.36 -8.01
N LEU A 471 1.59 18.92 -8.11
CA LEU A 471 0.43 19.69 -7.67
C LEU A 471 0.55 20.08 -6.19
N ARG A 472 0.99 19.16 -5.35
CA ARG A 472 1.19 19.46 -3.93
C ARG A 472 2.29 20.50 -3.70
N ARG A 473 3.37 20.48 -4.49
CA ARG A 473 4.39 21.56 -4.46
C ARG A 473 3.82 22.91 -4.88
N ILE A 474 2.93 22.94 -5.88
CA ILE A 474 2.22 24.14 -6.29
C ILE A 474 1.34 24.64 -5.14
N MET A 475 0.53 23.76 -4.56
CA MET A 475 -0.35 24.08 -3.42
C MET A 475 0.44 24.55 -2.20
N GLN A 476 1.63 23.98 -1.96
CA GLN A 476 2.52 24.42 -0.89
C GLN A 476 3.08 25.83 -1.12
N LYS A 477 3.51 26.14 -2.36
CA LYS A 477 3.94 27.51 -2.71
C LYS A 477 2.82 28.53 -2.51
N ARG A 478 1.55 28.12 -2.67
CA ARG A 478 0.34 28.92 -2.42
C ARG A 478 -0.07 28.97 -0.95
N GLY A 479 0.64 28.23 -0.05
CA GLY A 479 0.37 28.20 1.40
C GLY A 479 -0.85 27.35 1.79
N TRP A 480 -1.36 26.47 0.92
CA TRP A 480 -2.54 25.66 1.17
C TRP A 480 -2.22 24.35 1.90
N VAL A 481 -0.98 23.86 1.80
CA VAL A 481 -0.51 22.63 2.46
C VAL A 481 0.86 22.85 3.10
N ARG A 482 1.16 22.09 4.16
CA ARG A 482 2.47 22.08 4.81
C ARG A 482 3.46 21.19 4.04
N HIS A 483 4.72 21.24 4.42
CA HIS A 483 5.71 20.29 3.92
C HIS A 483 5.39 18.88 4.40
N PHE A 484 5.55 17.87 3.51
CA PHE A 484 5.21 16.47 3.81
C PHE A 484 6.08 15.84 4.93
N TRP A 485 7.22 16.45 5.29
CA TRP A 485 8.06 16.03 6.43
C TRP A 485 7.68 16.71 7.75
N GLU A 486 6.73 17.63 7.74
CA GLU A 486 6.21 18.32 8.95
C GLU A 486 4.92 17.67 9.45
N GLU A 487 4.42 16.66 8.74
CA GLU A 487 3.28 15.80 9.08
C GLU A 487 3.78 14.47 9.72
#